data_91efcff772f02ef5cea98dcdacc5fec2
#
_entry.id   91efcff772f02ef5cea98dcdacc5fec2
#
_cell.length_a   1.000
_cell.length_b   1.000
_cell.length_c   1.000
_cell.angle_alpha   90.00
_cell.angle_beta   90.00
_cell.angle_gamma   90.00
#
_symmetry.space_group_name_H-M   'P 1'
#
loop_
_entity.id
_entity.type
_entity.pdbx_description
1 polymer ?
#
loop_
_entity_poly.entity_id
_entity_poly.type
_entity_poly.pdbx_seq_one_letter_code
_entity_poly.pdbx_strand_id
1 'polypeptide(L)'
;MTKKKSFVSSWFFDSSFIASANNEILADPFWVDHPKMGVVPFEDGDMGRACTKYFAECLTKYGFYNLMVNGSQFIPVQFKDGVAVEVDETYIKDFVCYALKLIPEVGVKIVDQMSVRYGWFFSKNKILTSLRPLMDMSPMTDSRSVAYRFHQNGVVKIREDEIKFHSFKELPEGRFVWSDQVLCRNFNPDLIKEFNEEEFLKDQIGNSGNHFHKWCQNLCRGRSEDDKKWVYNEEKFKSLASGYGYLLHRYWSDYKVVILVDENIQEGSSNGRTGKSVVLDDGLSNALECVTIDASEISKKGNRNNFVFNFVRPSTQYISFDDACDDFDFRVLFSKITGSLTCNAKYGGMIQFDKKDKPKMGTSSNHAILGDGSSFVDRQHIVTDSTK
;
A
#
# COMPACT_ATOMS: atom_id res chain seq x y z
N MET A 1 5.93 7.98 -7.97
CA MET A 1 6.56 6.66 -8.19
C MET A 1 8.04 6.57 -7.80
N THR A 2 8.86 7.61 -7.90
CA THR A 2 10.32 7.56 -7.70
C THR A 2 10.79 7.39 -6.24
N LYS A 3 10.08 7.96 -5.24
CA LYS A 3 10.51 7.93 -3.82
C LYS A 3 10.32 6.57 -3.11
N LYS A 4 9.25 5.82 -3.44
CA LYS A 4 9.00 4.49 -2.84
C LYS A 4 10.04 3.45 -3.29
N LYS A 5 10.49 3.52 -4.54
CA LYS A 5 11.59 2.67 -5.04
C LYS A 5 12.89 2.90 -4.26
N SER A 6 13.14 4.13 -3.79
CA SER A 6 14.35 4.45 -3.03
C SER A 6 14.35 3.83 -1.62
N PHE A 7 13.20 3.72 -0.95
CA PHE A 7 13.10 3.05 0.35
C PHE A 7 13.38 1.55 0.21
N VAL A 8 12.73 0.87 -0.73
CA VAL A 8 12.95 -0.57 -0.98
C VAL A 8 14.43 -0.84 -1.25
N SER A 9 15.06 -0.04 -2.12
CA SER A 9 16.48 -0.19 -2.41
C SER A 9 17.35 0.04 -1.17
N SER A 10 17.11 1.07 -0.38
CA SER A 10 17.93 1.34 0.80
C SER A 10 17.72 0.33 1.92
N TRP A 11 16.52 -0.25 2.05
CA TRP A 11 16.18 -1.19 3.10
C TRP A 11 16.70 -2.60 2.82
N PHE A 12 16.46 -3.13 1.62
CA PHE A 12 16.77 -4.51 1.26
C PHE A 12 18.20 -4.67 0.70
N PHE A 13 18.77 -3.65 0.07
CA PHE A 13 20.16 -3.64 -0.37
C PHE A 13 21.14 -3.11 0.69
N ASP A 14 20.75 -3.20 1.96
CA ASP A 14 21.62 -2.88 3.09
C ASP A 14 22.83 -3.82 3.14
N SER A 15 24.02 -3.24 3.14
CA SER A 15 25.29 -3.97 3.10
C SER A 15 25.49 -4.88 4.32
N SER A 16 25.01 -4.50 5.51
CA SER A 16 25.12 -5.32 6.71
C SER A 16 24.21 -6.56 6.66
N PHE A 17 23.00 -6.42 6.13
CA PHE A 17 22.09 -7.53 5.89
C PHE A 17 22.67 -8.52 4.87
N ILE A 18 23.18 -8.01 3.74
CA ILE A 18 23.77 -8.85 2.68
C ILE A 18 25.04 -9.53 3.20
N ALA A 19 25.90 -8.83 3.96
CA ALA A 19 27.10 -9.42 4.52
C ALA A 19 26.79 -10.53 5.53
N SER A 20 25.76 -10.35 6.40
CA SER A 20 25.29 -11.39 7.31
C SER A 20 24.81 -12.62 6.55
N ALA A 21 23.96 -12.45 5.55
CA ALA A 21 23.45 -13.55 4.72
C ALA A 21 24.60 -14.25 3.96
N ASN A 22 25.55 -13.51 3.42
CA ASN A 22 26.72 -14.07 2.74
C ASN A 22 27.60 -14.91 3.68
N ASN A 23 27.78 -14.51 4.92
CA ASN A 23 28.51 -15.30 5.92
C ASN A 23 27.79 -16.64 6.23
N GLU A 24 26.46 -16.62 6.33
CA GLU A 24 25.67 -17.85 6.51
C GLU A 24 25.74 -18.76 5.27
N ILE A 25 25.77 -18.18 4.06
CA ILE A 25 25.91 -18.92 2.81
C ILE A 25 27.32 -19.53 2.70
N LEU A 26 28.35 -18.82 3.12
CA LEU A 26 29.72 -19.34 3.15
C LEU A 26 29.89 -20.50 4.16
N ALA A 27 29.17 -20.46 5.26
CA ALA A 27 29.19 -21.54 6.26
C ALA A 27 28.50 -22.83 5.74
N ASP A 28 27.51 -22.68 4.88
CA ASP A 28 26.76 -23.80 4.26
C ASP A 28 26.50 -23.46 2.80
N PRO A 29 27.52 -23.63 1.90
CA PRO A 29 27.42 -23.17 0.53
C PRO A 29 26.59 -24.13 -0.32
N PHE A 30 25.91 -23.58 -1.34
CA PHE A 30 25.20 -24.37 -2.34
C PHE A 30 26.07 -24.73 -3.57
N TRP A 31 27.38 -24.59 -3.45
CA TRP A 31 28.36 -24.93 -4.49
C TRP A 31 29.54 -25.72 -3.93
N VAL A 32 30.26 -26.37 -4.83
CA VAL A 32 31.53 -27.07 -4.54
C VAL A 32 32.60 -26.60 -5.48
N ASP A 33 33.84 -26.77 -5.07
CA ASP A 33 35.02 -26.56 -5.91
C ASP A 33 35.33 -27.86 -6.65
N HIS A 34 34.97 -27.91 -7.95
CA HIS A 34 35.17 -29.09 -8.76
C HIS A 34 36.54 -29.05 -9.43
N PRO A 35 37.37 -30.13 -9.35
CA PRO A 35 38.78 -30.13 -9.82
C PRO A 35 38.97 -29.73 -11.28
N LYS A 36 37.99 -29.99 -12.14
CA LYS A 36 38.09 -29.67 -13.59
C LYS A 36 37.24 -28.48 -14.02
N MET A 37 36.19 -28.14 -13.28
CA MET A 37 35.22 -27.11 -13.69
C MET A 37 35.25 -25.86 -12.80
N GLY A 38 36.06 -25.86 -11.74
CA GLY A 38 36.10 -24.80 -10.75
C GLY A 38 34.83 -24.80 -9.87
N VAL A 39 34.42 -23.62 -9.42
CA VAL A 39 33.26 -23.45 -8.57
C VAL A 39 31.98 -23.78 -9.34
N VAL A 40 31.27 -24.83 -8.94
CA VAL A 40 30.00 -25.27 -9.56
C VAL A 40 28.93 -25.44 -8.48
N PRO A 41 27.65 -25.20 -8.78
CA PRO A 41 26.55 -25.57 -7.87
C PRO A 41 26.61 -27.03 -7.50
N PHE A 42 26.20 -27.36 -6.28
CA PHE A 42 26.21 -28.72 -5.76
C PHE A 42 25.33 -29.61 -6.64
N GLU A 43 25.91 -30.64 -7.27
CA GLU A 43 25.19 -31.68 -7.99
C GLU A 43 25.23 -32.95 -7.14
N ASP A 44 24.08 -33.42 -6.67
CA ASP A 44 23.94 -34.76 -6.19
C ASP A 44 23.74 -35.67 -7.41
N GLY A 45 24.31 -36.87 -7.41
CA GLY A 45 24.33 -37.80 -8.56
C GLY A 45 22.99 -38.15 -9.19
N ASP A 46 21.89 -37.67 -8.66
CA ASP A 46 20.53 -37.69 -9.18
C ASP A 46 20.09 -36.34 -9.71
N MET A 47 20.58 -35.96 -10.88
CA MET A 47 20.04 -34.96 -11.77
C MET A 47 19.40 -33.71 -11.11
N GLY A 48 20.16 -32.85 -10.46
CA GLY A 48 19.79 -31.48 -10.15
C GLY A 48 18.80 -31.25 -8.98
N ARG A 49 18.32 -32.28 -8.27
CA ARG A 49 17.40 -32.12 -7.16
C ARG A 49 18.04 -31.53 -5.91
N ALA A 50 19.26 -31.92 -5.60
CA ALA A 50 20.00 -31.39 -4.47
C ALA A 50 20.32 -29.91 -4.63
N CYS A 51 20.74 -29.49 -5.81
CA CYS A 51 21.01 -28.07 -6.13
C CYS A 51 19.80 -27.17 -5.89
N THR A 52 18.60 -27.63 -6.23
CA THR A 52 17.37 -26.84 -6.00
C THR A 52 17.13 -26.63 -4.51
N LYS A 53 17.39 -27.62 -3.65
CA LYS A 53 17.21 -27.50 -2.20
C LYS A 53 18.18 -26.47 -1.61
N TYR A 54 19.48 -26.58 -1.90
CA TYR A 54 20.50 -25.64 -1.37
C TYR A 54 20.32 -24.23 -1.92
N PHE A 55 19.89 -24.09 -3.17
CA PHE A 55 19.56 -22.80 -3.74
C PHE A 55 18.34 -22.17 -3.06
N ALA A 56 17.32 -22.97 -2.74
CA ALA A 56 16.16 -22.53 -1.95
C ALA A 56 16.58 -22.04 -0.55
N GLU A 57 17.56 -22.69 0.07
CA GLU A 57 18.13 -22.23 1.36
C GLU A 57 18.89 -20.92 1.20
N CYS A 58 19.69 -20.77 0.14
CA CYS A 58 20.34 -19.51 -0.20
C CYS A 58 19.31 -18.36 -0.37
N LEU A 59 18.23 -18.59 -1.11
CA LEU A 59 17.17 -17.59 -1.27
C LEU A 59 16.54 -17.21 0.08
N THR A 60 16.33 -18.18 0.96
CA THR A 60 15.79 -17.96 2.31
C THR A 60 16.72 -17.09 3.17
N LYS A 61 18.05 -17.30 3.08
CA LYS A 61 19.05 -16.46 3.80
C LYS A 61 19.00 -15.00 3.33
N TYR A 62 18.62 -14.75 2.09
CA TYR A 62 18.36 -13.42 1.56
C TYR A 62 16.93 -12.90 1.81
N GLY A 63 16.14 -13.65 2.56
CA GLY A 63 14.78 -13.25 2.93
C GLY A 63 13.72 -13.50 1.86
N PHE A 64 14.00 -14.31 0.82
CA PHE A 64 13.02 -14.62 -0.21
C PHE A 64 12.12 -15.79 0.18
N TYR A 65 10.80 -15.57 0.10
CA TYR A 65 9.77 -16.53 0.46
C TYR A 65 8.56 -16.45 -0.48
N ASN A 66 7.75 -17.50 -0.47
CA ASN A 66 6.38 -17.48 -0.95
C ASN A 66 5.46 -17.21 0.26
N LEU A 67 5.00 -15.98 0.40
CA LEU A 67 4.09 -15.57 1.48
C LEU A 67 2.68 -16.06 1.17
N MET A 68 2.06 -16.80 2.08
CA MET A 68 0.64 -17.15 1.98
C MET A 68 -0.22 -15.95 2.35
N VAL A 69 -1.08 -15.54 1.41
CA VAL A 69 -2.05 -14.46 1.60
C VAL A 69 -3.45 -15.06 1.52
N ASN A 70 -4.32 -14.67 2.46
CA ASN A 70 -5.74 -15.10 2.50
C ASN A 70 -5.96 -16.62 2.45
N GLY A 71 -5.02 -17.41 2.99
CA GLY A 71 -5.15 -18.86 3.16
C GLY A 71 -5.09 -19.70 1.87
N SER A 72 -4.94 -19.08 0.70
CA SER A 72 -4.99 -19.83 -0.58
C SER A 72 -4.04 -19.34 -1.67
N GLN A 73 -3.50 -18.14 -1.54
CA GLN A 73 -2.65 -17.55 -2.56
C GLN A 73 -1.24 -17.33 -2.04
N PHE A 74 -0.24 -17.72 -2.84
CA PHE A 74 1.16 -17.44 -2.57
C PHE A 74 1.64 -16.25 -3.40
N ILE A 75 2.33 -15.33 -2.74
CA ILE A 75 2.95 -14.15 -3.35
C ILE A 75 4.44 -14.19 -3.05
N PRO A 76 5.31 -14.13 -4.08
CA PRO A 76 6.75 -14.02 -3.87
C PRO A 76 7.09 -12.70 -3.17
N VAL A 77 7.83 -12.81 -2.07
CA VAL A 77 8.24 -11.64 -1.28
C VAL A 77 9.71 -11.73 -0.89
N GLN A 78 10.33 -10.56 -0.67
CA GLN A 78 11.50 -10.46 0.18
C GLN A 78 11.09 -9.89 1.53
N PHE A 79 11.53 -10.54 2.61
CA PHE A 79 11.16 -10.23 3.99
C PHE A 79 12.40 -9.86 4.80
N LYS A 80 12.33 -8.72 5.50
CA LYS A 80 13.40 -8.26 6.38
C LYS A 80 12.85 -7.43 7.52
N ASP A 81 13.21 -7.76 8.77
CA ASP A 81 12.86 -6.99 9.98
C ASP A 81 11.37 -6.60 10.05
N GLY A 82 10.45 -7.52 9.74
CA GLY A 82 9.01 -7.28 9.79
C GLY A 82 8.45 -6.52 8.58
N VAL A 83 9.24 -6.19 7.57
CA VAL A 83 8.79 -5.55 6.32
C VAL A 83 8.86 -6.53 5.16
N ALA A 84 7.79 -6.64 4.37
CA ALA A 84 7.71 -7.46 3.18
C ALA A 84 7.57 -6.59 1.92
N VAL A 85 8.31 -6.95 0.86
CA VAL A 85 8.14 -6.37 -0.48
C VAL A 85 7.73 -7.48 -1.45
N GLU A 86 6.71 -7.23 -2.25
CA GLU A 86 6.35 -8.11 -3.38
C GLU A 86 7.43 -8.04 -4.44
N VAL A 87 7.91 -9.20 -4.91
CA VAL A 87 9.00 -9.29 -5.85
C VAL A 87 8.65 -10.21 -7.03
N ASP A 88 9.32 -9.99 -8.15
CA ASP A 88 9.26 -10.88 -9.31
C ASP A 88 10.59 -11.65 -9.50
N GLU A 89 10.60 -12.55 -10.46
CA GLU A 89 11.78 -13.33 -10.80
C GLU A 89 12.99 -12.49 -11.22
N THR A 90 12.75 -11.36 -11.86
CA THR A 90 13.81 -10.45 -12.31
C THR A 90 14.50 -9.79 -11.13
N TYR A 91 13.69 -9.29 -10.18
CA TYR A 91 14.21 -8.71 -8.96
C TYR A 91 15.03 -9.72 -8.15
N ILE A 92 14.50 -10.95 -7.95
CA ILE A 92 15.22 -12.00 -7.21
C ILE A 92 16.56 -12.31 -7.87
N LYS A 93 16.57 -12.52 -9.20
CA LYS A 93 17.79 -12.77 -9.96
C LYS A 93 18.81 -11.65 -9.78
N ASP A 94 18.39 -10.41 -10.00
CA ASP A 94 19.29 -9.26 -9.95
C ASP A 94 19.87 -9.07 -8.55
N PHE A 95 19.04 -9.23 -7.51
CA PHE A 95 19.47 -9.17 -6.12
C PHE A 95 20.49 -10.27 -5.79
N VAL A 96 20.16 -11.53 -6.12
CA VAL A 96 21.04 -12.68 -5.82
C VAL A 96 22.37 -12.54 -6.56
N CYS A 97 22.34 -12.16 -7.83
CA CYS A 97 23.58 -11.93 -8.59
C CYS A 97 24.42 -10.80 -7.98
N TYR A 98 23.79 -9.72 -7.53
CA TYR A 98 24.46 -8.62 -6.85
C TYR A 98 25.08 -9.08 -5.53
N ALA A 99 24.27 -9.71 -4.66
CA ALA A 99 24.67 -10.11 -3.31
C ALA A 99 25.79 -11.18 -3.35
N LEU A 100 25.66 -12.18 -4.20
CA LEU A 100 26.69 -13.22 -4.35
C LEU A 100 28.03 -12.64 -4.84
N LYS A 101 28.03 -11.69 -5.78
CA LYS A 101 29.26 -11.05 -6.27
C LYS A 101 30.06 -10.34 -5.18
N LEU A 102 29.42 -9.98 -4.06
CA LEU A 102 30.08 -9.39 -2.89
C LEU A 102 30.85 -10.42 -2.03
N ILE A 103 30.66 -11.73 -2.30
CA ILE A 103 31.44 -12.78 -1.63
C ILE A 103 32.87 -12.77 -2.21
N PRO A 104 33.91 -12.53 -1.39
CA PRO A 104 35.28 -12.48 -1.88
C PRO A 104 35.71 -13.78 -2.59
N GLU A 105 36.54 -13.69 -3.58
CA GLU A 105 37.22 -14.78 -4.33
C GLU A 105 36.30 -15.71 -5.13
N VAL A 106 35.14 -16.09 -4.62
CA VAL A 106 34.30 -17.09 -5.26
C VAL A 106 33.01 -16.52 -5.89
N GLY A 107 32.49 -15.39 -5.39
CA GLY A 107 31.18 -14.87 -5.74
C GLY A 107 31.01 -14.57 -7.24
N VAL A 108 31.99 -13.94 -7.87
CA VAL A 108 31.95 -13.66 -9.31
C VAL A 108 31.93 -14.97 -10.11
N LYS A 109 32.75 -15.94 -9.73
CA LYS A 109 32.82 -17.26 -10.40
C LYS A 109 31.52 -18.00 -10.33
N ILE A 110 30.84 -17.96 -9.16
CA ILE A 110 29.53 -18.60 -8.97
C ILE A 110 28.49 -17.96 -9.88
N VAL A 111 28.41 -16.62 -9.90
CA VAL A 111 27.42 -15.92 -10.73
C VAL A 111 27.67 -16.17 -12.22
N ASP A 112 28.92 -16.20 -12.65
CA ASP A 112 29.29 -16.50 -14.05
C ASP A 112 28.88 -17.94 -14.42
N GLN A 113 29.17 -18.93 -13.58
CA GLN A 113 28.73 -20.31 -13.79
C GLN A 113 27.21 -20.44 -13.81
N MET A 114 26.52 -19.82 -12.86
CA MET A 114 25.04 -19.81 -12.84
C MET A 114 24.47 -19.16 -14.09
N SER A 115 25.07 -18.10 -14.60
CA SER A 115 24.58 -17.40 -15.80
C SER A 115 24.80 -18.22 -17.09
N VAL A 116 25.96 -18.88 -17.22
CA VAL A 116 26.36 -19.55 -18.47
C VAL A 116 25.87 -20.99 -18.55
N ARG A 117 26.08 -21.79 -17.50
CA ARG A 117 25.77 -23.23 -17.51
C ARG A 117 24.45 -23.58 -16.81
N TYR A 118 24.09 -22.81 -15.80
CA TYR A 118 22.94 -23.08 -14.93
C TYR A 118 21.90 -21.97 -14.99
N GLY A 119 21.80 -21.25 -16.11
CA GLY A 119 20.85 -20.16 -16.33
C GLY A 119 19.38 -20.58 -16.08
N TRP A 120 19.09 -21.85 -16.12
CA TRP A 120 17.79 -22.41 -15.77
C TRP A 120 17.41 -22.18 -14.29
N PHE A 121 18.36 -22.01 -13.35
CA PHE A 121 18.08 -21.61 -11.98
C PHE A 121 17.34 -20.28 -11.91
N PHE A 122 17.69 -19.37 -12.82
CA PHE A 122 17.08 -18.05 -12.92
C PHE A 122 15.86 -18.02 -13.86
N SER A 123 15.39 -19.18 -14.34
CA SER A 123 14.12 -19.21 -15.05
C SER A 123 12.98 -18.96 -14.11
N LYS A 124 11.95 -18.22 -14.56
CA LYS A 124 10.77 -17.85 -13.79
C LYS A 124 10.21 -19.01 -12.97
N ASN A 125 9.95 -20.13 -13.62
CA ASN A 125 9.34 -21.27 -12.96
C ASN A 125 10.23 -21.86 -11.86
N LYS A 126 11.55 -21.90 -12.06
CA LYS A 126 12.47 -22.48 -11.08
C LYS A 126 12.69 -21.58 -9.87
N ILE A 127 12.93 -20.28 -10.07
CA ILE A 127 13.08 -19.34 -8.98
C ILE A 127 11.83 -19.36 -8.10
N LEU A 128 10.64 -19.16 -8.69
CA LEU A 128 9.40 -19.05 -7.91
C LEU A 128 9.02 -20.36 -7.22
N THR A 129 9.28 -21.52 -7.86
CA THR A 129 9.01 -22.82 -7.22
C THR A 129 10.05 -23.22 -6.18
N SER A 130 11.21 -22.59 -6.15
CA SER A 130 12.25 -22.82 -5.14
C SER A 130 12.03 -22.02 -3.87
N LEU A 131 11.15 -20.99 -3.87
CA LEU A 131 10.86 -20.20 -2.70
C LEU A 131 10.16 -21.06 -1.63
N ARG A 132 10.68 -21.00 -0.40
CA ARG A 132 10.03 -21.65 0.73
C ARG A 132 8.72 -20.94 1.10
N PRO A 133 7.66 -21.68 1.44
CA PRO A 133 6.43 -21.07 1.92
C PRO A 133 6.66 -20.39 3.27
N LEU A 134 6.12 -19.18 3.41
CA LEU A 134 6.04 -18.44 4.67
C LEU A 134 4.57 -18.44 5.09
N MET A 135 4.27 -19.27 6.09
CA MET A 135 2.94 -19.49 6.63
C MET A 135 2.77 -18.67 7.91
N ASP A 136 1.52 -18.52 8.35
CA ASP A 136 1.17 -17.93 9.65
C ASP A 136 1.59 -16.46 9.84
N MET A 137 1.81 -15.76 8.72
CA MET A 137 2.09 -14.33 8.70
C MET A 137 0.86 -13.55 8.26
N SER A 138 0.58 -12.45 8.92
CA SER A 138 -0.51 -11.55 8.54
C SER A 138 -0.06 -10.08 8.55
N PRO A 139 -0.57 -9.26 7.61
CA PRO A 139 -0.22 -7.85 7.61
C PRO A 139 -0.73 -7.15 8.87
N MET A 140 -0.01 -6.12 9.29
CA MET A 140 -0.50 -5.19 10.31
C MET A 140 -1.72 -4.45 9.75
N THR A 141 -2.83 -4.54 10.47
CA THR A 141 -4.09 -3.88 10.13
C THR A 141 -4.63 -3.09 11.31
N ASP A 142 -5.39 -2.04 11.02
CA ASP A 142 -6.07 -1.27 12.05
C ASP A 142 -7.18 -2.10 12.71
N SER A 143 -7.41 -1.87 13.99
CA SER A 143 -8.56 -2.41 14.73
C SER A 143 -9.53 -1.28 15.08
N ARG A 144 -10.65 -1.59 15.69
CA ARG A 144 -11.67 -0.58 16.08
C ARG A 144 -11.07 0.57 16.90
N SER A 145 -10.10 0.30 17.77
CA SER A 145 -9.53 1.27 18.71
C SER A 145 -8.07 1.62 18.46
N VAL A 146 -7.46 1.09 17.40
CA VAL A 146 -6.04 1.29 17.12
C VAL A 146 -5.84 1.47 15.63
N ALA A 147 -5.15 2.54 15.25
CA ALA A 147 -4.64 2.77 13.91
C ALA A 147 -3.11 2.69 13.87
N TYR A 148 -2.55 2.29 12.74
CA TYR A 148 -1.12 2.22 12.52
C TYR A 148 -0.70 3.04 11.32
N ARG A 149 0.44 3.74 11.43
CA ARG A 149 1.12 4.41 10.32
C ARG A 149 2.57 3.99 10.29
N PHE A 150 3.03 3.66 9.10
CA PHE A 150 4.35 3.11 8.88
C PHE A 150 5.24 4.16 8.26
N HIS A 151 6.35 4.47 8.92
CA HIS A 151 7.35 5.43 8.48
C HIS A 151 8.69 4.73 8.26
N GLN A 152 9.63 5.35 7.54
CA GLN A 152 10.93 4.73 7.27
C GLN A 152 11.67 4.29 8.54
N ASN A 153 11.50 5.02 9.63
CA ASN A 153 12.16 4.75 10.90
C ASN A 153 11.34 3.89 11.89
N GLY A 154 10.09 3.52 11.56
CA GLY A 154 9.28 2.67 12.43
C GLY A 154 7.76 2.85 12.28
N VAL A 155 7.04 2.42 13.28
CA VAL A 155 5.59 2.31 13.33
C VAL A 155 5.01 3.27 14.35
N VAL A 156 4.08 4.11 13.92
CA VAL A 156 3.26 4.96 14.81
C VAL A 156 1.97 4.21 15.10
N LYS A 157 1.75 3.90 16.37
CA LYS A 157 0.52 3.32 16.90
C LYS A 157 -0.32 4.43 17.50
N ILE A 158 -1.54 4.57 17.00
CA ILE A 158 -2.47 5.64 17.37
C ILE A 158 -3.67 5.01 18.07
N ARG A 159 -3.98 5.48 19.26
CA ARG A 159 -5.18 5.17 20.04
C ARG A 159 -5.86 6.49 20.41
N GLU A 160 -7.08 6.42 20.93
CA GLU A 160 -7.82 7.57 21.42
C GLU A 160 -7.07 8.35 22.52
N ASP A 161 -6.41 7.61 23.42
CA ASP A 161 -5.72 8.13 24.60
C ASP A 161 -4.20 8.24 24.44
N GLU A 162 -3.62 7.69 23.36
CA GLU A 162 -2.17 7.55 23.29
C GLU A 162 -1.67 7.42 21.84
N ILE A 163 -0.56 8.10 21.55
CA ILE A 163 0.23 7.89 20.33
C ILE A 163 1.61 7.40 20.73
N LYS A 164 2.02 6.24 20.21
CA LYS A 164 3.35 5.65 20.47
C LYS A 164 4.10 5.39 19.18
N PHE A 165 5.42 5.57 19.26
CA PHE A 165 6.36 5.21 18.18
C PHE A 165 7.14 3.95 18.57
N HIS A 166 7.25 2.99 17.66
CA HIS A 166 7.93 1.71 17.82
C HIS A 166 8.83 1.41 16.62
N SER A 167 9.87 0.63 16.86
CA SER A 167 10.69 0.06 15.78
C SER A 167 9.93 -1.06 15.06
N PHE A 168 10.25 -1.33 13.78
CA PHE A 168 9.73 -2.51 13.07
C PHE A 168 10.10 -3.84 13.75
N LYS A 169 11.23 -3.89 14.47
CA LYS A 169 11.64 -5.08 15.23
C LYS A 169 10.75 -5.40 16.43
N GLU A 170 9.93 -4.42 16.85
CA GLU A 170 8.98 -4.58 17.96
C GLU A 170 7.58 -4.97 17.48
N LEU A 171 7.42 -5.29 16.20
CA LEU A 171 6.16 -5.82 15.67
C LEU A 171 5.82 -7.14 16.39
N PRO A 172 4.52 -7.39 16.66
CA PRO A 172 4.10 -8.68 17.22
C PRO A 172 4.53 -9.84 16.32
N GLU A 173 4.85 -10.97 16.94
CA GLU A 173 5.18 -12.19 16.22
C GLU A 173 4.09 -12.57 15.22
N GLY A 174 4.47 -13.03 14.04
CA GLY A 174 3.55 -13.36 12.95
C GLY A 174 2.93 -12.14 12.26
N ARG A 175 3.42 -10.92 12.53
CA ARG A 175 2.94 -9.70 11.89
C ARG A 175 4.00 -9.07 10.99
N PHE A 176 3.55 -8.44 9.91
CA PHE A 176 4.42 -7.73 8.99
C PHE A 176 3.75 -6.49 8.40
N VAL A 177 4.55 -5.67 7.75
CA VAL A 177 4.11 -4.46 7.04
C VAL A 177 4.52 -4.58 5.57
N TRP A 178 3.62 -4.26 4.65
CA TRP A 178 3.99 -4.12 3.25
C TRP A 178 4.88 -2.89 3.04
N SER A 179 5.97 -3.04 2.32
CA SER A 179 6.90 -1.94 2.01
C SER A 179 6.21 -0.76 1.32
N ASP A 180 5.20 -1.03 0.49
CA ASP A 180 4.43 0.00 -0.19
C ASP A 180 3.58 0.86 0.76
N GLN A 181 3.28 0.35 1.95
CA GLN A 181 2.57 1.08 3.01
C GLN A 181 3.50 1.95 3.85
N VAL A 182 4.82 1.81 3.68
CA VAL A 182 5.80 2.61 4.41
C VAL A 182 5.93 3.99 3.77
N LEU A 183 5.63 5.02 4.53
CA LEU A 183 5.76 6.42 4.09
C LEU A 183 7.24 6.78 3.92
N CYS A 184 7.59 7.38 2.78
CA CYS A 184 8.97 7.75 2.42
C CYS A 184 9.52 8.94 3.22
N ARG A 185 9.28 8.95 4.52
CA ARG A 185 9.75 9.98 5.47
C ARG A 185 9.88 9.38 6.87
N ASN A 186 10.79 9.92 7.66
CA ASN A 186 10.89 9.60 9.06
C ASN A 186 9.76 10.28 9.83
N PHE A 187 9.27 9.61 10.85
CA PHE A 187 8.38 10.21 11.84
C PHE A 187 9.22 10.95 12.89
N ASN A 188 8.79 12.16 13.24
CA ASN A 188 9.36 12.91 14.36
C ASN A 188 8.46 12.74 15.60
N PRO A 189 8.89 12.04 16.66
CA PRO A 189 8.07 11.82 17.86
C PRO A 189 7.72 13.11 18.62
N ASP A 190 8.48 14.20 18.43
CA ASP A 190 8.19 15.47 19.10
C ASP A 190 6.88 16.10 18.61
N LEU A 191 6.45 15.78 17.39
CA LEU A 191 5.16 16.24 16.87
C LEU A 191 3.97 15.73 17.69
N ILE A 192 4.11 14.62 18.43
CA ILE A 192 3.05 14.10 19.29
C ILE A 192 2.77 15.06 20.45
N LYS A 193 3.80 15.73 20.95
CA LYS A 193 3.71 16.63 22.12
C LYS A 193 3.04 17.97 21.77
N GLU A 194 3.06 18.34 20.50
CA GLU A 194 2.57 19.63 19.99
C GLU A 194 1.11 19.57 19.52
N PHE A 195 0.50 18.37 19.47
CA PHE A 195 -0.87 18.23 18.98
C PHE A 195 -1.90 18.69 20.02
N ASN A 196 -2.76 19.62 19.63
CA ASN A 196 -3.90 20.10 20.40
C ASN A 196 -5.17 20.00 19.53
N GLU A 197 -6.13 19.18 19.97
CA GLU A 197 -7.37 18.92 19.24
C GLU A 197 -8.24 20.18 19.10
N GLU A 198 -8.34 20.99 20.15
CA GLU A 198 -9.13 22.24 20.10
C GLU A 198 -8.57 23.22 19.08
N GLU A 199 -7.25 23.34 19.01
CA GLU A 199 -6.58 24.18 18.01
C GLU A 199 -6.74 23.60 16.61
N PHE A 200 -6.72 22.28 16.47
CA PHE A 200 -6.95 21.60 15.19
C PHE A 200 -8.33 21.88 14.61
N LEU A 201 -9.36 21.93 15.44
CA LEU A 201 -10.74 22.18 15.01
C LEU A 201 -11.04 23.66 14.78
N LYS A 202 -10.33 24.55 15.44
CA LYS A 202 -10.51 26.01 15.31
C LYS A 202 -9.60 26.57 14.20
N ASP A 203 -10.03 27.67 13.56
CA ASP A 203 -9.26 28.38 12.51
C ASP A 203 -7.93 29.01 13.05
N GLN A 204 -7.48 28.62 14.22
CA GLN A 204 -6.36 29.24 14.95
C GLN A 204 -4.99 28.61 14.66
N ILE A 205 -4.91 27.50 13.94
CA ILE A 205 -3.61 26.90 13.55
C ILE A 205 -2.87 27.76 12.48
N GLY A 206 -3.24 28.99 12.34
CA GLY A 206 -2.70 29.94 11.37
C GLY A 206 -1.17 30.07 11.33
N ASN A 207 -0.47 29.72 12.40
CA ASN A 207 0.98 29.83 12.54
C ASN A 207 1.75 28.50 12.40
N SER A 208 1.07 27.34 12.34
CA SER A 208 1.73 26.02 12.36
C SER A 208 2.42 25.61 11.05
N GLY A 209 2.30 26.40 9.97
CA GLY A 209 2.88 26.05 8.67
C GLY A 209 2.22 24.86 7.96
N ASN A 210 1.15 24.29 8.51
CA ASN A 210 0.43 23.16 7.90
C ASN A 210 -0.46 23.64 6.75
N HIS A 211 0.12 23.69 5.55
CA HIS A 211 -0.58 24.15 4.35
C HIS A 211 -1.75 23.26 3.96
N PHE A 212 -1.68 21.95 4.20
CA PHE A 212 -2.77 21.04 3.89
C PHE A 212 -3.98 21.27 4.80
N HIS A 213 -3.76 21.49 6.09
CA HIS A 213 -4.82 21.85 7.02
C HIS A 213 -5.53 23.16 6.59
N LYS A 214 -4.77 24.20 6.29
CA LYS A 214 -5.32 25.47 5.76
C LYS A 214 -6.09 25.27 4.46
N TRP A 215 -5.63 24.38 3.61
CA TRP A 215 -6.36 24.03 2.40
C TRP A 215 -7.72 23.41 2.73
N CYS A 216 -7.78 22.42 3.62
CA CYS A 216 -9.02 21.79 4.06
C CYS A 216 -9.97 22.81 4.72
N GLN A 217 -9.47 23.73 5.54
CA GLN A 217 -10.26 24.80 6.11
C GLN A 217 -10.84 25.75 5.04
N ASN A 218 -10.06 26.07 3.99
CA ASN A 218 -10.53 26.89 2.88
C ASN A 218 -11.66 26.21 2.09
N LEU A 219 -11.62 24.89 1.92
CA LEU A 219 -12.69 24.13 1.29
C LEU A 219 -14.01 24.20 2.09
N CYS A 220 -13.90 24.42 3.40
CA CYS A 220 -15.03 24.47 4.33
C CYS A 220 -15.54 25.89 4.60
N ARG A 221 -15.19 26.87 3.76
CA ARG A 221 -15.74 28.22 3.88
C ARG A 221 -17.12 28.29 3.23
N GLY A 222 -18.03 29.06 3.85
CA GLY A 222 -19.34 29.41 3.30
C GLY A 222 -19.44 30.92 3.07
N ARG A 223 -20.41 31.35 2.27
CA ARG A 223 -20.74 32.79 2.18
C ARG A 223 -21.62 33.17 3.34
N SER A 224 -21.24 34.24 4.04
CA SER A 224 -22.13 34.90 5.03
C SER A 224 -23.36 35.47 4.31
N GLU A 225 -24.55 35.33 4.90
CA GLU A 225 -25.80 35.86 4.34
C GLU A 225 -25.79 37.41 4.27
N ASP A 226 -25.20 38.04 5.29
CA ASP A 226 -25.23 39.50 5.44
C ASP A 226 -24.17 40.24 4.63
N ASP A 227 -22.94 39.74 4.60
CA ASP A 227 -21.78 40.47 4.03
C ASP A 227 -21.26 39.93 2.70
N LYS A 228 -21.78 38.78 2.22
CA LYS A 228 -21.24 38.02 1.09
C LYS A 228 -19.74 37.68 1.24
N LYS A 229 -19.19 37.73 2.44
CA LYS A 229 -17.81 37.39 2.74
C LYS A 229 -17.68 35.85 2.95
N TRP A 230 -16.54 35.32 2.60
CA TRP A 230 -16.21 33.94 2.87
C TRP A 230 -15.87 33.74 4.36
N VAL A 231 -16.67 32.96 5.05
CA VAL A 231 -16.52 32.67 6.49
C VAL A 231 -16.25 31.18 6.66
N TYR A 232 -15.32 30.86 7.53
CA TYR A 232 -15.03 29.48 7.93
C TYR A 232 -16.26 28.84 8.56
N ASN A 233 -16.56 27.60 8.12
CA ASN A 233 -17.69 26.82 8.65
C ASN A 233 -17.14 25.59 9.39
N GLU A 234 -17.17 25.63 10.71
CA GLU A 234 -16.63 24.56 11.57
C GLU A 234 -17.36 23.24 11.38
N GLU A 235 -18.68 23.23 11.17
CA GLU A 235 -19.45 22.00 10.97
C GLU A 235 -19.08 21.30 9.65
N LYS A 236 -18.87 22.06 8.57
CA LYS A 236 -18.35 21.50 7.32
C LYS A 236 -16.96 20.93 7.51
N PHE A 237 -16.09 21.62 8.25
CA PHE A 237 -14.75 21.14 8.53
C PHE A 237 -14.77 19.85 9.36
N LYS A 238 -15.61 19.76 10.38
CA LYS A 238 -15.81 18.54 11.16
C LYS A 238 -16.29 17.38 10.29
N SER A 239 -17.21 17.64 9.37
CA SER A 239 -17.69 16.62 8.42
C SER A 239 -16.55 16.15 7.50
N LEU A 240 -15.78 17.07 6.94
CA LEU A 240 -14.60 16.74 6.12
C LEU A 240 -13.55 15.97 6.93
N ALA A 241 -13.20 16.45 8.12
CA ALA A 241 -12.21 15.80 8.99
C ALA A 241 -12.66 14.39 9.41
N SER A 242 -13.95 14.19 9.71
CA SER A 242 -14.53 12.89 10.02
C SER A 242 -14.45 11.93 8.83
N GLY A 243 -14.84 12.37 7.63
CA GLY A 243 -14.73 11.58 6.41
C GLY A 243 -13.28 11.22 6.08
N TYR A 244 -12.38 12.19 6.22
CA TYR A 244 -10.96 11.99 6.00
C TYR A 244 -10.34 11.02 7.02
N GLY A 245 -10.67 11.18 8.30
CA GLY A 245 -10.27 10.26 9.36
C GLY A 245 -10.78 8.84 9.14
N TYR A 246 -12.04 8.70 8.68
CA TYR A 246 -12.59 7.40 8.30
C TYR A 246 -11.81 6.74 7.15
N LEU A 247 -11.37 7.50 6.14
CA LEU A 247 -10.55 6.98 5.05
C LEU A 247 -9.14 6.62 5.51
N LEU A 248 -8.55 7.42 6.39
CA LEU A 248 -7.26 7.13 6.98
C LEU A 248 -7.32 5.86 7.83
N HIS A 249 -8.37 5.64 8.60
CA HIS A 249 -8.52 4.47 9.47
C HIS A 249 -8.99 3.25 8.68
N ARG A 250 -8.18 2.20 8.59
CA ARG A 250 -8.45 1.03 7.74
C ARG A 250 -9.57 0.11 8.25
N TYR A 251 -9.94 0.20 9.52
CA TYR A 251 -11.00 -0.64 10.09
C TYR A 251 -12.37 -0.30 9.48
N TRP A 252 -13.08 -1.32 9.00
CA TRP A 252 -14.41 -1.16 8.42
C TRP A 252 -15.49 -1.31 9.49
N SER A 253 -16.00 -0.18 10.02
CA SER A 253 -17.15 -0.16 10.93
C SER A 253 -18.47 0.05 10.18
N ASP A 254 -18.53 1.05 9.32
CA ASP A 254 -19.77 1.59 8.78
C ASP A 254 -20.00 1.34 7.29
N TYR A 255 -19.11 0.66 6.60
CA TYR A 255 -19.24 0.29 5.19
C TYR A 255 -19.70 1.44 4.27
N LYS A 256 -19.03 2.58 4.35
CA LYS A 256 -19.32 3.79 3.56
C LYS A 256 -18.23 4.11 2.55
N VAL A 257 -18.64 4.82 1.48
CA VAL A 257 -17.76 5.54 0.57
C VAL A 257 -17.83 7.01 0.93
N VAL A 258 -16.70 7.68 1.03
CA VAL A 258 -16.66 9.13 1.23
C VAL A 258 -16.78 9.80 -0.13
N ILE A 259 -17.70 10.74 -0.26
CA ILE A 259 -18.01 11.42 -1.51
C ILE A 259 -17.85 12.93 -1.29
N LEU A 260 -16.90 13.54 -2.01
CA LEU A 260 -16.76 14.99 -2.04
C LEU A 260 -17.50 15.55 -3.25
N VAL A 261 -18.46 16.44 -2.99
CA VAL A 261 -19.26 17.11 -4.04
C VAL A 261 -19.28 18.62 -3.82
N ASP A 262 -19.51 19.36 -4.89
CA ASP A 262 -19.74 20.80 -4.80
C ASP A 262 -21.10 21.11 -4.15
N GLU A 263 -21.16 22.18 -3.33
CA GLU A 263 -22.37 22.56 -2.59
C GLU A 263 -23.55 22.95 -3.51
N ASN A 264 -23.25 23.67 -4.60
CA ASN A 264 -24.23 24.15 -5.57
C ASN A 264 -24.12 23.43 -6.90
N ILE A 265 -24.64 22.20 -6.95
CA ILE A 265 -24.71 21.47 -8.19
C ILE A 265 -25.90 21.99 -8.98
N GLN A 266 -25.65 22.77 -10.02
CA GLN A 266 -26.68 23.14 -11.00
C GLN A 266 -26.65 22.18 -12.19
N GLU A 267 -27.81 21.70 -12.63
CA GLU A 267 -27.91 20.89 -13.84
C GLU A 267 -27.27 21.65 -15.03
N GLY A 268 -26.28 21.05 -15.67
CA GLY A 268 -25.61 21.57 -16.86
C GLY A 268 -24.42 22.49 -16.61
N SER A 269 -24.05 22.80 -15.37
CA SER A 269 -22.80 23.52 -15.07
C SER A 269 -21.90 22.71 -14.14
N SER A 270 -20.76 22.24 -14.61
CA SER A 270 -19.73 21.67 -13.74
C SER A 270 -18.79 22.77 -13.25
N ASN A 271 -18.81 23.05 -11.95
CA ASN A 271 -17.92 24.01 -11.32
C ASN A 271 -16.63 23.32 -10.83
N GLY A 272 -15.88 22.68 -11.75
CA GLY A 272 -14.60 22.08 -11.40
C GLY A 272 -13.58 23.06 -10.80
N ARG A 273 -12.42 22.54 -10.33
CA ARG A 273 -11.28 23.29 -9.77
C ARG A 273 -11.49 23.77 -8.31
N THR A 274 -12.34 23.13 -7.56
CA THR A 274 -12.53 23.43 -6.12
C THR A 274 -11.45 22.79 -5.24
N GLY A 275 -10.74 21.77 -5.74
CA GLY A 275 -9.62 21.13 -5.03
C GLY A 275 -9.99 19.83 -4.31
N LYS A 276 -11.13 19.23 -4.63
CA LYS A 276 -11.58 17.94 -4.07
C LYS A 276 -10.56 16.83 -4.29
N SER A 277 -10.01 16.70 -5.50
CA SER A 277 -8.98 15.69 -5.81
C SER A 277 -7.70 15.93 -5.03
N VAL A 278 -7.33 17.19 -4.73
CA VAL A 278 -6.17 17.49 -3.87
C VAL A 278 -6.35 16.87 -2.48
N VAL A 279 -7.56 16.86 -1.94
CA VAL A 279 -7.84 16.28 -0.62
C VAL A 279 -7.87 14.75 -0.69
N LEU A 280 -8.64 14.19 -1.62
CA LEU A 280 -8.85 12.73 -1.70
C LEU A 280 -7.67 11.98 -2.33
N ASP A 281 -7.06 12.54 -3.38
CA ASP A 281 -6.01 11.83 -4.10
C ASP A 281 -4.63 12.23 -3.57
N ASP A 282 -4.24 13.50 -3.65
CA ASP A 282 -2.91 13.94 -3.24
C ASP A 282 -2.73 13.85 -1.72
N GLY A 283 -3.72 14.26 -0.94
CA GLY A 283 -3.68 14.22 0.52
C GLY A 283 -3.57 12.81 1.06
N LEU A 284 -4.44 11.90 0.60
CA LEU A 284 -4.44 10.50 1.06
C LEU A 284 -3.25 9.72 0.53
N SER A 285 -2.81 9.94 -0.71
CA SER A 285 -1.64 9.26 -1.28
C SER A 285 -0.33 9.59 -0.57
N ASN A 286 -0.28 10.71 0.15
CA ASN A 286 0.83 11.05 1.05
C ASN A 286 0.81 10.32 2.40
N ALA A 287 -0.29 9.65 2.73
CA ALA A 287 -0.50 8.96 4.00
C ALA A 287 -0.79 7.46 3.85
N LEU A 288 -1.24 7.02 2.68
CA LEU A 288 -1.69 5.66 2.40
C LEU A 288 -1.12 5.16 1.06
N GLU A 289 -1.14 3.82 0.88
CA GLU A 289 -0.97 3.21 -0.43
C GLU A 289 -2.30 3.29 -1.20
N CYS A 290 -2.31 4.09 -2.26
CA CYS A 290 -3.52 4.45 -2.99
C CYS A 290 -3.51 3.93 -4.42
N VAL A 291 -4.69 3.57 -4.92
CA VAL A 291 -4.97 3.30 -6.33
C VAL A 291 -6.06 4.27 -6.78
N THR A 292 -5.78 5.04 -7.84
CA THR A 292 -6.76 5.90 -8.48
C THR A 292 -7.33 5.20 -9.70
N ILE A 293 -8.64 5.17 -9.80
CA ILE A 293 -9.43 4.57 -10.88
C ILE A 293 -10.24 5.70 -11.52
N ASP A 294 -10.19 5.81 -12.83
CA ASP A 294 -11.07 6.70 -13.57
C ASP A 294 -12.52 6.25 -13.35
N ALA A 295 -13.35 7.12 -12.77
CA ALA A 295 -14.73 6.78 -12.43
C ALA A 295 -15.60 6.47 -13.67
N SER A 296 -15.20 6.92 -14.87
CA SER A 296 -15.85 6.57 -16.14
C SER A 296 -15.83 5.07 -16.43
N GLU A 297 -14.86 4.32 -15.90
CA GLU A 297 -14.81 2.86 -15.97
C GLU A 297 -16.00 2.18 -15.24
N ILE A 298 -16.72 2.92 -14.39
CA ILE A 298 -17.89 2.48 -13.61
C ILE A 298 -19.12 3.26 -14.06
N SER A 299 -19.31 3.40 -15.36
CA SER A 299 -20.46 4.10 -15.90
C SER A 299 -21.64 3.16 -16.18
N LYS A 300 -22.87 3.70 -16.18
CA LYS A 300 -24.10 2.97 -16.54
C LYS A 300 -24.09 2.53 -18.01
N LYS A 301 -23.40 3.26 -18.88
CA LYS A 301 -23.31 3.04 -20.33
C LYS A 301 -22.11 2.17 -20.71
N GLY A 302 -21.13 2.02 -19.82
CA GLY A 302 -19.92 1.26 -20.07
C GLY A 302 -20.14 -0.25 -19.96
N ASN A 303 -19.39 -1.02 -20.75
CA ASN A 303 -19.22 -2.44 -20.51
C ASN A 303 -18.69 -2.61 -19.08
N ARG A 304 -19.30 -3.52 -18.31
CA ARG A 304 -18.78 -3.91 -16.98
C ARG A 304 -17.35 -4.40 -17.16
N ASN A 305 -16.40 -3.49 -17.00
CA ASN A 305 -14.98 -3.85 -17.10
C ASN A 305 -14.61 -4.70 -15.90
N ASN A 306 -14.44 -5.99 -16.10
CA ASN A 306 -14.03 -6.93 -15.03
C ASN A 306 -12.63 -6.63 -14.50
N PHE A 307 -11.90 -5.70 -15.12
CA PHE A 307 -10.53 -5.33 -14.79
C PHE A 307 -10.40 -3.97 -14.12
N VAL A 308 -11.49 -3.33 -13.73
CA VAL A 308 -11.46 -2.02 -13.02
C VAL A 308 -10.52 -2.05 -11.80
N PHE A 309 -10.45 -3.17 -11.10
CA PHE A 309 -9.62 -3.34 -9.91
C PHE A 309 -8.27 -4.05 -10.17
N ASN A 310 -7.81 -4.11 -11.42
CA ASN A 310 -6.60 -4.86 -11.80
C ASN A 310 -5.29 -4.31 -11.19
N PHE A 311 -5.28 -3.05 -10.76
CA PHE A 311 -4.13 -2.41 -10.12
C PHE A 311 -4.15 -2.51 -8.58
N VAL A 312 -5.24 -3.01 -8.01
CA VAL A 312 -5.37 -3.19 -6.56
C VAL A 312 -4.50 -4.37 -6.13
N ARG A 313 -3.64 -4.13 -5.14
CA ARG A 313 -2.68 -5.09 -4.59
C ARG A 313 -2.98 -5.37 -3.12
N PRO A 314 -2.44 -6.44 -2.53
CA PRO A 314 -2.61 -6.72 -1.09
C PRO A 314 -2.17 -5.56 -0.19
N SER A 315 -1.22 -4.73 -0.64
CA SER A 315 -0.75 -3.54 0.06
C SER A 315 -1.68 -2.33 -0.06
N THR A 316 -2.63 -2.31 -1.02
CA THR A 316 -3.52 -1.18 -1.26
C THR A 316 -4.38 -0.88 -0.03
N GLN A 317 -4.43 0.38 0.37
CA GLN A 317 -5.15 0.85 1.55
C GLN A 317 -6.38 1.69 1.20
N TYR A 318 -6.33 2.38 0.06
CA TYR A 318 -7.38 3.28 -0.40
C TYR A 318 -7.56 3.19 -1.93
N ILE A 319 -8.81 3.23 -2.37
CA ILE A 319 -9.18 3.33 -3.78
C ILE A 319 -9.93 4.64 -3.98
N SER A 320 -9.40 5.51 -4.84
CA SER A 320 -10.06 6.71 -5.29
C SER A 320 -10.74 6.48 -6.63
N PHE A 321 -12.00 6.87 -6.75
CA PHE A 321 -12.68 6.99 -8.04
C PHE A 321 -12.69 8.47 -8.42
N ASP A 322 -11.80 8.83 -9.35
CA ASP A 322 -11.59 10.23 -9.74
C ASP A 322 -12.63 10.67 -10.77
N ASP A 323 -13.14 11.88 -10.57
CA ASP A 323 -14.07 12.60 -11.48
C ASP A 323 -15.34 11.80 -11.85
N ALA A 324 -16.08 11.38 -10.81
CA ALA A 324 -17.36 10.71 -11.03
C ALA A 324 -18.36 11.65 -11.74
N CYS A 325 -18.76 11.27 -12.96
CA CYS A 325 -19.70 12.01 -13.78
C CYS A 325 -21.17 11.61 -13.49
N ASP A 326 -22.11 12.21 -14.20
CA ASP A 326 -23.56 12.00 -14.01
C ASP A 326 -24.04 10.57 -14.30
N ASP A 327 -23.28 9.81 -15.09
CA ASP A 327 -23.58 8.42 -15.40
C ASP A 327 -22.86 7.40 -14.51
N PHE A 328 -22.13 7.85 -13.48
CA PHE A 328 -21.48 6.98 -12.50
C PHE A 328 -22.49 6.07 -11.80
N ASP A 329 -22.32 4.75 -11.93
CA ASP A 329 -23.23 3.78 -11.30
C ASP A 329 -22.71 3.33 -9.92
N PHE A 330 -23.03 4.10 -8.90
CA PHE A 330 -22.66 3.81 -7.51
C PHE A 330 -23.14 2.42 -7.03
N ARG A 331 -24.21 1.87 -7.62
CA ARG A 331 -24.73 0.55 -7.27
C ARG A 331 -23.74 -0.58 -7.56
N VAL A 332 -22.86 -0.40 -8.53
CA VAL A 332 -21.77 -1.35 -8.82
C VAL A 332 -20.86 -1.56 -7.62
N LEU A 333 -20.71 -0.54 -6.77
CA LEU A 333 -19.91 -0.59 -5.57
C LEU A 333 -20.60 -1.26 -4.37
N PHE A 334 -21.93 -1.43 -4.38
CA PHE A 334 -22.67 -1.94 -3.21
C PHE A 334 -22.13 -3.25 -2.65
N SER A 335 -21.95 -4.24 -3.53
CA SER A 335 -21.38 -5.54 -3.13
C SER A 335 -19.94 -5.44 -2.67
N LYS A 336 -19.17 -4.48 -3.22
CA LYS A 336 -17.78 -4.23 -2.86
C LYS A 336 -17.65 -3.51 -1.52
N ILE A 337 -18.61 -2.65 -1.20
CA ILE A 337 -18.67 -1.92 0.07
C ILE A 337 -19.04 -2.86 1.21
N THR A 338 -20.05 -3.71 1.05
CA THR A 338 -20.60 -4.55 2.14
C THR A 338 -20.07 -5.98 2.15
N GLY A 339 -19.54 -6.47 1.03
CA GLY A 339 -18.98 -7.81 0.86
C GLY A 339 -17.46 -7.84 0.82
N SER A 340 -16.92 -8.96 0.35
CA SER A 340 -15.51 -9.11 -0.03
C SER A 340 -15.22 -8.34 -1.33
N LEU A 341 -13.98 -7.93 -1.51
CA LEU A 341 -13.49 -7.34 -2.77
C LEU A 341 -12.62 -8.35 -3.50
N THR A 342 -13.02 -8.72 -4.71
CA THR A 342 -12.23 -9.58 -5.59
C THR A 342 -11.61 -8.74 -6.71
N CYS A 343 -10.31 -8.85 -6.88
CA CYS A 343 -9.52 -8.15 -7.88
C CYS A 343 -8.84 -9.16 -8.80
N ASN A 344 -9.00 -8.97 -10.11
CA ASN A 344 -8.34 -9.81 -11.11
C ASN A 344 -7.09 -9.06 -11.60
N ALA A 345 -5.91 -9.48 -11.16
CA ALA A 345 -4.68 -8.92 -11.68
C ALA A 345 -4.46 -9.38 -13.13
N LYS A 346 -4.20 -8.43 -14.04
CA LYS A 346 -3.83 -8.75 -15.42
C LYS A 346 -2.49 -9.50 -15.40
N TYR A 347 -2.47 -10.74 -15.87
CA TYR A 347 -1.31 -11.66 -15.82
C TYR A 347 -0.91 -12.15 -14.42
N GLY A 348 -1.74 -11.93 -13.38
CA GLY A 348 -1.57 -12.43 -12.02
C GLY A 348 -2.75 -13.28 -11.57
N GLY A 349 -2.65 -13.86 -10.38
CA GLY A 349 -3.76 -14.56 -9.74
C GLY A 349 -4.89 -13.63 -9.32
N MET A 350 -6.02 -14.20 -8.96
CA MET A 350 -7.14 -13.49 -8.37
C MET A 350 -6.80 -13.15 -6.91
N ILE A 351 -6.88 -11.87 -6.55
CA ILE A 351 -6.72 -11.41 -5.17
C ILE A 351 -8.11 -11.23 -4.57
N GLN A 352 -8.36 -11.84 -3.44
CA GLN A 352 -9.60 -11.66 -2.69
C GLN A 352 -9.28 -11.06 -1.33
N PHE A 353 -9.86 -9.88 -1.07
CA PHE A 353 -9.82 -9.25 0.25
C PHE A 353 -11.03 -9.66 1.06
N ASP A 354 -10.79 -10.01 2.30
CA ASP A 354 -11.86 -10.18 3.25
C ASP A 354 -12.58 -8.86 3.54
N LYS A 355 -13.80 -8.97 4.04
CA LYS A 355 -14.66 -7.82 4.34
C LYS A 355 -13.98 -6.78 5.25
N LYS A 356 -13.06 -7.20 6.12
CA LYS A 356 -12.37 -6.34 7.10
C LYS A 356 -11.11 -5.68 6.56
N ASP A 357 -10.45 -6.31 5.59
CA ASP A 357 -9.08 -5.95 5.17
C ASP A 357 -9.01 -5.25 3.82
N LYS A 358 -10.17 -5.10 3.15
CA LYS A 358 -10.24 -4.44 1.86
C LYS A 358 -9.91 -2.93 1.96
N PRO A 359 -9.42 -2.31 0.88
CA PRO A 359 -9.19 -0.88 0.81
C PRO A 359 -10.44 -0.06 1.10
N LYS A 360 -10.29 1.09 1.77
CA LYS A 360 -11.33 2.12 1.84
C LYS A 360 -11.57 2.73 0.46
N MET A 361 -12.73 3.34 0.26
CA MET A 361 -13.12 3.89 -1.02
C MET A 361 -13.60 5.34 -0.86
N GLY A 362 -13.25 6.18 -1.83
CA GLY A 362 -13.74 7.55 -1.91
C GLY A 362 -13.90 7.99 -3.36
N THR A 363 -14.67 9.04 -3.59
CA THR A 363 -14.84 9.63 -4.91
C THR A 363 -15.03 11.14 -4.82
N SER A 364 -14.55 11.84 -5.82
CA SER A 364 -14.88 13.25 -6.06
C SER A 364 -15.86 13.35 -7.21
N SER A 365 -16.78 14.29 -7.14
CA SER A 365 -17.73 14.54 -8.23
C SER A 365 -18.06 16.02 -8.35
N ASN A 366 -18.23 16.47 -9.59
CA ASN A 366 -18.81 17.76 -9.93
C ASN A 366 -20.33 17.66 -10.17
N HIS A 367 -20.88 16.44 -10.04
CA HIS A 367 -22.28 16.12 -10.27
C HIS A 367 -22.89 15.44 -9.04
N ALA A 368 -24.21 15.54 -8.88
CA ALA A 368 -24.90 14.75 -7.88
C ALA A 368 -24.80 13.26 -8.24
N ILE A 369 -24.33 12.44 -7.31
CA ILE A 369 -24.33 10.99 -7.49
C ILE A 369 -25.78 10.52 -7.31
N LEU A 370 -26.38 10.11 -8.41
CA LEU A 370 -27.78 9.74 -8.45
C LEU A 370 -27.98 8.31 -7.92
N GLY A 371 -29.04 8.15 -7.14
CA GLY A 371 -29.51 6.87 -6.63
C GLY A 371 -30.67 7.07 -5.68
N ASP A 372 -31.34 5.99 -5.32
CA ASP A 372 -32.52 5.98 -4.46
C ASP A 372 -32.49 4.84 -3.43
N GLY A 373 -33.30 4.97 -2.41
CA GLY A 373 -33.51 3.97 -1.38
C GLY A 373 -32.50 4.04 -0.21
N SER A 374 -32.87 3.42 0.91
CA SER A 374 -32.07 3.41 2.16
C SER A 374 -30.69 2.83 1.94
N SER A 375 -30.58 1.75 1.16
CA SER A 375 -29.32 1.10 0.83
C SER A 375 -28.31 2.01 0.12
N PHE A 376 -28.79 3.00 -0.63
CA PHE A 376 -27.94 3.99 -1.28
C PHE A 376 -27.44 5.01 -0.25
N VAL A 377 -28.32 5.54 0.56
CA VAL A 377 -27.99 6.54 1.60
C VAL A 377 -27.05 5.96 2.66
N ASP A 378 -27.30 4.73 3.11
CA ASP A 378 -26.53 4.08 4.18
C ASP A 378 -25.06 3.84 3.82
N ARG A 379 -24.74 3.78 2.49
CA ARG A 379 -23.38 3.49 2.00
C ARG A 379 -22.57 4.72 1.63
N GLN A 380 -23.08 5.89 1.93
CA GLN A 380 -22.43 7.16 1.60
C GLN A 380 -22.09 7.98 2.84
N HIS A 381 -20.98 8.70 2.75
CA HIS A 381 -20.67 9.84 3.59
C HIS A 381 -20.36 11.02 2.68
N ILE A 382 -21.36 11.89 2.51
CA ILE A 382 -21.27 13.03 1.59
C ILE A 382 -20.67 14.21 2.35
N VAL A 383 -19.63 14.78 1.79
CA VAL A 383 -19.03 16.03 2.23
C VAL A 383 -19.20 17.06 1.12
N THR A 384 -19.86 18.15 1.42
CA THR A 384 -20.04 19.26 0.47
C THR A 384 -18.92 20.26 0.57
N ASP A 385 -18.36 20.60 -0.58
CA ASP A 385 -17.35 21.64 -0.73
C ASP A 385 -17.99 22.99 -1.02
N SER A 386 -17.35 24.07 -0.61
CA SER A 386 -17.83 25.42 -0.89
C SER A 386 -17.50 25.81 -2.32
N THR A 387 -18.51 26.04 -3.13
CA THR A 387 -18.32 26.62 -4.47
C THR A 387 -17.83 28.06 -4.40
N LYS A 388 -16.85 28.36 -5.22
CA LYS A 388 -16.34 29.75 -5.40
C LYS A 388 -17.40 30.67 -5.98
#